data_6028b59a112d4b0db748c792a9b02915
#
_entry.id   6028b59a112d4b0db748c792a9b02915
#
_cell.length_a   1.000
_cell.length_b   1.000
_cell.length_c   1.000
_cell.angle_alpha   90.00
_cell.angle_beta   90.00
_cell.angle_gamma   90.00
#
_symmetry.space_group_name_H-M   'P 1'
#
loop_
_entity.id
_entity.type
_entity.pdbx_description
1 polymer ?
#
loop_
_entity_poly.entity_id
_entity_poly.type
_entity_poly.pdbx_seq_one_letter_code
_entity_poly.pdbx_strand_id
1 'polypeptide(L)'
;VVFGVEHDPKQIKLQAYVSFSRSYLISQMPLIWGLVLLWFVPIILMFIWRRRKNVEYKEVISFVPPVPAVISLDASEWKEIASGIFFNEKTGVLKKQDHEVCLKRNRLRAFSRFLGASDHTISYSDFCKNVLERPLNEDESNEKNKELNQAIKKSMTQTIQRLRDDLKDFPELSIDNIPNSGYQLNIETL
;
A
#
# COMPACT_ATOMS: atom_id res chain seq x y z
N VAL A 1 -65.59 48.91 -14.39
CA VAL A 1 -65.51 47.55 -13.83
C VAL A 1 -64.12 47.42 -13.26
N VAL A 2 -64.00 47.54 -11.93
CA VAL A 2 -62.72 47.38 -11.19
C VAL A 2 -62.66 45.92 -10.81
N PHE A 3 -61.71 45.17 -11.40
CA PHE A 3 -61.40 43.85 -10.96
C PHE A 3 -60.45 43.99 -9.71
N GLY A 4 -61.06 43.86 -8.53
CA GLY A 4 -60.29 43.70 -7.33
C GLY A 4 -59.66 42.32 -7.34
N VAL A 5 -58.36 42.26 -7.47
CA VAL A 5 -57.61 41.03 -7.22
C VAL A 5 -57.55 40.84 -5.71
N GLU A 6 -58.42 39.97 -5.22
CA GLU A 6 -58.45 39.54 -3.81
C GLU A 6 -57.19 38.71 -3.54
N HIS A 7 -56.17 39.37 -3.05
CA HIS A 7 -54.93 38.66 -2.64
C HIS A 7 -55.20 37.94 -1.31
N ASP A 8 -55.22 36.62 -1.36
CA ASP A 8 -55.33 35.80 -0.18
C ASP A 8 -54.17 36.13 0.81
N PRO A 9 -54.48 36.66 2.00
CA PRO A 9 -53.47 37.08 2.97
C PRO A 9 -52.55 35.92 3.44
N LYS A 10 -52.96 34.68 3.26
CA LYS A 10 -52.11 33.49 3.55
C LYS A 10 -51.00 33.33 2.55
N GLN A 11 -51.23 33.66 1.28
CA GLN A 11 -50.15 33.56 0.26
C GLN A 11 -49.09 34.64 0.46
N ILE A 12 -49.44 35.82 0.90
CA ILE A 12 -48.48 36.90 1.17
C ILE A 12 -47.58 36.54 2.33
N LYS A 13 -48.11 35.91 3.39
CA LYS A 13 -47.33 35.45 4.54
C LYS A 13 -46.36 34.35 4.16
N LEU A 14 -46.76 33.42 3.31
CA LEU A 14 -45.92 32.33 2.83
C LEU A 14 -44.74 32.82 1.97
N GLN A 15 -44.98 33.77 1.06
CA GLN A 15 -43.96 34.37 0.23
C GLN A 15 -42.95 35.19 1.06
N ALA A 16 -43.40 35.93 2.07
CA ALA A 16 -42.53 36.66 2.98
C ALA A 16 -41.62 35.70 3.80
N TYR A 17 -42.15 34.57 4.24
CA TYR A 17 -41.41 33.59 5.00
C TYR A 17 -40.32 32.89 4.15
N VAL A 18 -40.67 32.53 2.90
CA VAL A 18 -39.73 31.89 1.95
C VAL A 18 -38.59 32.86 1.55
N SER A 19 -38.93 34.13 1.32
CA SER A 19 -37.92 35.14 0.98
C SER A 19 -36.96 35.43 2.14
N PHE A 20 -37.48 35.48 3.38
CA PHE A 20 -36.66 35.69 4.58
C PHE A 20 -35.71 34.51 4.85
N SER A 21 -36.19 33.27 4.73
CA SER A 21 -35.37 32.08 4.91
C SER A 21 -34.27 31.99 3.86
N ARG A 22 -34.53 32.37 2.62
CA ARG A 22 -33.54 32.35 1.53
C ARG A 22 -32.43 33.39 1.73
N SER A 23 -32.81 34.60 2.16
CA SER A 23 -31.85 35.67 2.47
C SER A 23 -30.98 35.33 3.68
N TYR A 24 -31.53 34.68 4.69
CA TYR A 24 -30.79 34.20 5.86
C TYR A 24 -29.77 33.13 5.50
N LEU A 25 -30.16 32.14 4.68
CA LEU A 25 -29.28 31.09 4.18
C LEU A 25 -28.10 31.68 3.37
N ILE A 26 -28.36 32.64 2.50
CA ILE A 26 -27.31 33.27 1.69
C ILE A 26 -26.35 34.05 2.56
N SER A 27 -26.80 34.74 3.61
CA SER A 27 -25.94 35.50 4.51
C SER A 27 -25.05 34.62 5.37
N GLN A 28 -25.45 33.38 5.67
CA GLN A 28 -24.68 32.41 6.45
C GLN A 28 -23.72 31.57 5.59
N MET A 29 -23.87 31.60 4.25
CA MET A 29 -23.00 30.85 3.32
C MET A 29 -21.49 31.07 3.58
N PRO A 30 -20.97 32.30 3.74
CA PRO A 30 -19.54 32.50 3.97
C PRO A 30 -19.04 31.87 5.29
N LEU A 31 -19.87 31.88 6.34
CA LEU A 31 -19.56 31.23 7.62
C LEU A 31 -19.49 29.71 7.50
N ILE A 32 -20.43 29.12 6.77
CA ILE A 32 -20.47 27.66 6.51
C ILE A 32 -19.25 27.26 5.70
N TRP A 33 -18.91 28.00 4.65
CA TRP A 33 -17.69 27.73 3.86
C TRP A 33 -16.41 27.92 4.67
N GLY A 34 -16.37 28.91 5.56
CA GLY A 34 -15.25 29.11 6.48
C GLY A 34 -15.04 27.92 7.42
N LEU A 35 -16.12 27.35 7.98
CA LEU A 35 -16.05 26.16 8.82
C LEU A 35 -15.62 24.92 8.03
N VAL A 36 -16.13 24.74 6.83
CA VAL A 36 -15.74 23.64 5.94
C VAL A 36 -14.25 23.73 5.61
N LEU A 37 -13.74 24.91 5.24
CA LEU A 37 -12.33 25.11 4.95
C LEU A 37 -11.45 24.84 6.18
N LEU A 38 -11.88 25.26 7.36
CA LEU A 38 -11.14 25.04 8.62
C LEU A 38 -10.97 23.54 8.92
N TRP A 39 -11.92 22.71 8.53
CA TRP A 39 -11.85 21.25 8.66
C TRP A 39 -10.96 20.59 7.59
N PHE A 40 -10.95 21.13 6.37
CA PHE A 40 -10.17 20.54 5.27
C PHE A 40 -8.68 20.94 5.32
N VAL A 41 -8.33 22.10 5.86
CA VAL A 41 -6.93 22.55 5.97
C VAL A 41 -6.04 21.56 6.72
N PRO A 42 -6.39 21.05 7.92
CA PRO A 42 -5.54 20.09 8.61
C PRO A 42 -5.42 18.76 7.86
N ILE A 43 -6.46 18.33 7.15
CA ILE A 43 -6.44 17.10 6.34
C ILE A 43 -5.48 17.27 5.16
N ILE A 44 -5.54 18.41 4.48
CA ILE A 44 -4.64 18.73 3.36
C ILE A 44 -3.19 18.86 3.85
N LEU A 45 -2.96 19.54 4.97
CA LEU A 45 -1.63 19.66 5.58
C LEU A 45 -1.07 18.31 6.00
N MET A 46 -1.90 17.42 6.58
CA MET A 46 -1.51 16.06 6.92
C MET A 46 -1.13 15.25 5.67
N PHE A 47 -1.86 15.44 4.56
CA PHE A 47 -1.56 14.77 3.30
C PHE A 47 -0.28 15.28 2.64
N ILE A 48 -0.04 16.60 2.69
CA ILE A 48 1.20 17.22 2.22
C ILE A 48 2.39 16.77 3.08
N TRP A 49 2.22 16.74 4.40
CA TRP A 49 3.26 16.30 5.32
C TRP A 49 3.62 14.81 5.14
N ARG A 50 2.60 13.98 4.89
CA ARG A 50 2.79 12.56 4.57
C ARG A 50 3.48 12.35 3.21
N ARG A 51 3.20 13.21 2.22
CA ARG A 51 3.93 13.22 0.94
C ARG A 51 5.37 13.68 1.10
N ARG A 52 5.62 14.74 1.87
CA ARG A 52 6.99 15.23 2.13
C ARG A 52 7.86 14.18 2.81
N LYS A 53 7.35 13.47 3.82
CA LYS A 53 8.09 12.37 4.44
C LYS A 53 8.47 11.26 3.44
N ASN A 54 7.60 10.95 2.49
CA ASN A 54 7.92 9.96 1.45
C ASN A 54 8.93 10.47 0.40
N VAL A 55 9.04 11.78 0.20
CA VAL A 55 10.02 12.41 -0.70
C VAL A 55 11.38 12.54 0.00
N GLU A 56 11.40 12.94 1.26
CA GLU A 56 12.64 13.04 2.05
C GLU A 56 13.39 11.70 2.14
N TYR A 57 12.65 10.57 2.21
CA TYR A 57 13.26 9.24 2.13
C TYR A 57 13.85 8.90 0.76
N LYS A 58 13.44 9.58 -0.33
CA LYS A 58 14.02 9.40 -1.65
C LYS A 58 15.25 10.28 -1.89
N GLU A 59 15.28 11.49 -1.34
CA GLU A 59 16.42 12.41 -1.54
C GLU A 59 17.63 12.07 -0.67
N VAL A 60 17.42 11.52 0.51
CA VAL A 60 18.55 11.08 1.36
C VAL A 60 19.32 9.90 0.74
N ILE A 61 18.71 9.17 -0.20
CA ILE A 61 19.41 8.10 -0.94
C ILE A 61 20.22 8.66 -2.12
N SER A 62 19.92 9.88 -2.62
CA SER A 62 20.59 10.47 -3.78
C SER A 62 21.78 11.37 -3.45
N PHE A 63 22.04 11.68 -2.18
CA PHE A 63 23.18 12.49 -1.74
C PHE A 63 24.18 11.67 -0.90
N VAL A 64 24.49 10.46 -1.35
CA VAL A 64 25.76 9.84 -0.97
C VAL A 64 26.79 10.39 -1.96
N PRO A 65 27.77 11.20 -1.50
CA PRO A 65 28.88 11.60 -2.37
C PRO A 65 29.49 10.32 -2.93
N PRO A 66 30.02 10.32 -4.17
CA PRO A 66 30.70 9.15 -4.69
C PRO A 66 31.89 8.85 -3.77
N VAL A 67 31.65 8.00 -2.79
CA VAL A 67 32.73 7.37 -2.05
C VAL A 67 33.49 6.58 -3.10
N PRO A 68 34.80 6.80 -3.29
CA PRO A 68 35.58 5.98 -4.20
C PRO A 68 35.36 4.54 -3.76
N ALA A 69 34.67 3.79 -4.58
CA ALA A 69 34.27 2.43 -4.28
C ALA A 69 35.51 1.52 -4.29
N VAL A 70 36.13 1.43 -3.14
CA VAL A 70 36.76 0.20 -2.71
C VAL A 70 35.96 -0.28 -1.50
N ILE A 71 34.66 -0.53 -1.72
CA ILE A 71 33.97 -1.50 -0.89
C ILE A 71 34.57 -2.82 -1.33
N SER A 72 35.48 -3.34 -0.53
CA SER A 72 35.79 -4.76 -0.54
C SER A 72 34.43 -5.43 -0.27
N LEU A 73 33.75 -5.82 -1.37
CA LEU A 73 32.60 -6.72 -1.28
C LEU A 73 33.15 -7.93 -0.54
N ASP A 74 32.74 -8.08 0.70
CA ASP A 74 32.93 -9.32 1.44
C ASP A 74 32.17 -10.37 0.63
N ALA A 75 32.89 -11.04 -0.26
CA ALA A 75 32.35 -12.01 -1.23
C ALA A 75 31.57 -13.13 -0.54
N SER A 76 31.75 -13.25 0.78
CA SER A 76 31.10 -14.25 1.63
C SER A 76 29.59 -14.01 1.87
N GLU A 77 29.07 -12.81 1.60
CA GLU A 77 27.66 -12.45 1.90
C GLU A 77 26.74 -12.53 0.67
N TRP A 78 27.31 -12.65 -0.52
CA TRP A 78 26.53 -12.74 -1.76
C TRP A 78 26.38 -14.19 -2.20
N LYS A 79 25.14 -14.61 -2.36
CA LYS A 79 24.78 -15.94 -2.87
C LYS A 79 24.27 -15.79 -4.30
N GLU A 80 24.86 -16.49 -5.24
CA GLU A 80 24.31 -16.63 -6.58
C GLU A 80 23.10 -17.57 -6.52
N ILE A 81 21.96 -17.10 -6.99
CA ILE A 81 20.67 -17.84 -6.96
C ILE A 81 20.23 -18.27 -8.36
N ALA A 82 20.67 -17.57 -9.40
CA ALA A 82 20.47 -17.93 -10.81
C ALA A 82 21.65 -17.36 -11.60
N SER A 83 21.77 -17.69 -12.86
CA SER A 83 22.88 -17.23 -13.72
C SER A 83 23.05 -15.71 -13.69
N GLY A 84 24.08 -15.22 -13.00
CA GLY A 84 24.41 -13.81 -12.88
C GLY A 84 23.49 -13.01 -11.93
N ILE A 85 22.61 -13.68 -11.17
CA ILE A 85 21.75 -13.04 -10.17
C ILE A 85 22.29 -13.34 -8.78
N PHE A 86 22.67 -12.30 -8.08
CA PHE A 86 23.24 -12.36 -6.72
C PHE A 86 22.27 -11.78 -5.70
N PHE A 87 22.14 -12.46 -4.59
CA PHE A 87 21.32 -12.03 -3.47
C PHE A 87 22.15 -11.93 -2.19
N ASN A 88 22.00 -10.81 -1.49
CA ASN A 88 22.54 -10.61 -0.17
C ASN A 88 21.41 -10.64 0.85
N GLU A 89 21.34 -11.70 1.65
CA GLU A 89 20.26 -11.91 2.61
C GLU A 89 20.27 -10.89 3.75
N LYS A 90 21.41 -10.39 4.17
CA LYS A 90 21.54 -9.41 5.27
C LYS A 90 20.99 -8.04 4.86
N THR A 91 21.31 -7.58 3.66
CA THR A 91 20.87 -6.28 3.15
C THR A 91 19.53 -6.35 2.40
N GLY A 92 19.13 -7.55 1.99
CA GLY A 92 17.94 -7.78 1.18
C GLY A 92 18.10 -7.32 -0.27
N VAL A 93 19.33 -7.17 -0.74
CA VAL A 93 19.61 -6.68 -2.09
C VAL A 93 19.70 -7.84 -3.06
N LEU A 94 18.95 -7.73 -4.16
CA LEU A 94 19.02 -8.59 -5.34
C LEU A 94 19.69 -7.80 -6.45
N LYS A 95 20.72 -8.37 -7.07
CA LYS A 95 21.50 -7.69 -8.10
C LYS A 95 21.76 -8.59 -9.29
N LYS A 96 21.60 -8.02 -10.49
CA LYS A 96 21.99 -8.61 -11.76
C LYS A 96 22.54 -7.51 -12.68
N GLN A 97 23.82 -7.60 -13.03
CA GLN A 97 24.49 -6.55 -13.82
C GLN A 97 24.25 -5.16 -13.23
N ASP A 98 23.56 -4.27 -13.96
CA ASP A 98 23.26 -2.90 -13.55
C ASP A 98 21.90 -2.77 -12.82
N HIS A 99 21.12 -3.85 -12.75
CA HIS A 99 19.83 -3.86 -12.05
C HIS A 99 20.02 -4.26 -10.59
N GLU A 100 19.49 -3.42 -9.71
CA GLU A 100 19.53 -3.65 -8.26
C GLU A 100 18.18 -3.35 -7.64
N VAL A 101 17.66 -4.30 -6.86
CA VAL A 101 16.40 -4.17 -6.13
C VAL A 101 16.60 -4.51 -4.68
N CYS A 102 16.10 -3.65 -3.79
CA CYS A 102 16.15 -3.87 -2.34
C CYS A 102 14.81 -4.38 -1.82
N LEU A 103 14.77 -5.65 -1.46
CA LEU A 103 13.63 -6.28 -0.82
C LEU A 103 13.55 -5.88 0.66
N LYS A 104 12.38 -5.47 1.15
CA LYS A 104 12.22 -4.99 2.52
C LYS A 104 11.14 -5.75 3.27
N ARG A 105 11.34 -5.95 4.57
CA ARG A 105 10.36 -6.52 5.51
C ARG A 105 9.79 -7.86 5.01
N ASN A 106 8.47 -7.98 4.87
CA ASN A 106 7.81 -9.23 4.50
C ASN A 106 8.22 -9.75 3.11
N ARG A 107 8.64 -8.87 2.18
CA ARG A 107 9.15 -9.30 0.86
C ARG A 107 10.52 -9.98 0.98
N LEU A 108 11.40 -9.42 1.79
CA LEU A 108 12.69 -10.03 2.10
C LEU A 108 12.48 -11.38 2.78
N ARG A 109 11.64 -11.45 3.83
CA ARG A 109 11.33 -12.70 4.52
C ARG A 109 10.75 -13.76 3.59
N ALA A 110 9.80 -13.37 2.73
CA ALA A 110 9.21 -14.27 1.75
C ALA A 110 10.28 -14.81 0.79
N PHE A 111 11.12 -13.93 0.24
CA PHE A 111 12.16 -14.32 -0.69
C PHE A 111 13.20 -15.24 -0.06
N SER A 112 13.72 -14.90 1.14
CA SER A 112 14.63 -15.77 1.89
C SER A 112 14.00 -17.12 2.23
N ARG A 113 12.68 -17.13 2.52
CA ARG A 113 11.98 -18.37 2.82
C ARG A 113 11.83 -19.26 1.59
N PHE A 114 11.55 -18.68 0.40
CA PHE A 114 11.58 -19.42 -0.86
C PHE A 114 12.94 -20.06 -1.12
N LEU A 115 14.02 -19.30 -0.96
CA LEU A 115 15.36 -19.80 -1.18
C LEU A 115 15.80 -20.87 -0.16
N GLY A 116 15.25 -20.82 1.06
CA GLY A 116 15.53 -21.80 2.11
C GLY A 116 14.71 -23.08 1.99
N ALA A 117 13.65 -23.11 1.20
CA ALA A 117 12.83 -24.29 0.94
C ALA A 117 13.48 -25.16 -0.14
N SER A 118 13.48 -26.49 0.03
CA SER A 118 14.15 -27.43 -0.88
C SER A 118 13.56 -27.41 -2.30
N ASP A 119 12.27 -27.13 -2.42
CA ASP A 119 11.53 -27.07 -3.69
C ASP A 119 11.10 -25.64 -4.04
N HIS A 120 11.66 -24.64 -3.33
CA HIS A 120 11.31 -23.23 -3.44
C HIS A 120 9.79 -22.95 -3.27
N THR A 121 9.10 -23.81 -2.51
CA THR A 121 7.65 -23.71 -2.27
C THR A 121 7.38 -23.28 -0.83
N ILE A 122 6.43 -22.37 -0.64
CA ILE A 122 5.93 -21.95 0.67
C ILE A 122 4.42 -22.19 0.71
N SER A 123 3.94 -22.98 1.69
CA SER A 123 2.51 -23.18 1.91
C SER A 123 1.84 -21.88 2.42
N TYR A 124 0.54 -21.74 2.23
CA TYR A 124 -0.23 -20.59 2.75
C TYR A 124 -0.09 -20.46 4.26
N SER A 125 -0.12 -21.58 4.99
CA SER A 125 0.04 -21.61 6.44
C SER A 125 1.43 -21.14 6.87
N ASP A 126 2.48 -21.65 6.21
CA ASP A 126 3.86 -21.28 6.48
C ASP A 126 4.11 -19.79 6.17
N PHE A 127 3.57 -19.30 5.06
CA PHE A 127 3.65 -17.90 4.69
C PHE A 127 3.01 -16.98 5.75
N CYS A 128 1.81 -17.32 6.21
CA CYS A 128 1.13 -16.54 7.23
C CYS A 128 1.88 -16.55 8.56
N LYS A 129 2.38 -17.70 8.98
CA LYS A 129 3.08 -17.87 10.25
C LYS A 129 4.47 -17.23 10.25
N ASN A 130 5.28 -17.49 9.22
CA ASN A 130 6.71 -17.16 9.23
C ASN A 130 7.07 -15.89 8.46
N VAL A 131 6.24 -15.48 7.48
CA VAL A 131 6.46 -14.23 6.73
C VAL A 131 5.66 -13.09 7.29
N LEU A 132 4.37 -13.30 7.54
CA LEU A 132 3.49 -12.27 8.08
C LEU A 132 3.48 -12.22 9.62
N GLU A 133 4.01 -13.24 10.29
CA GLU A 133 3.98 -13.41 11.76
C GLU A 133 2.54 -13.40 12.30
N ARG A 134 1.58 -13.88 11.51
CA ARG A 134 0.15 -13.92 11.80
C ARG A 134 -0.42 -15.27 11.39
N PRO A 135 -0.42 -16.27 12.28
CA PRO A 135 -0.97 -17.58 11.96
C PRO A 135 -2.46 -17.46 11.66
N LEU A 136 -2.95 -18.30 10.76
CA LEU A 136 -4.38 -18.45 10.51
C LEU A 136 -5.04 -19.11 11.72
N ASN A 137 -6.23 -18.64 12.08
CA ASN A 137 -7.03 -19.28 13.12
C ASN A 137 -7.70 -20.54 12.54
N GLU A 138 -7.55 -21.66 13.23
CA GLU A 138 -8.16 -22.94 12.82
C GLU A 138 -9.67 -22.94 13.04
N ASP A 139 -10.15 -22.19 14.04
CA ASP A 139 -11.58 -22.07 14.33
C ASP A 139 -12.20 -20.94 13.48
N GLU A 140 -12.70 -21.31 12.32
CA GLU A 140 -13.46 -20.42 11.42
C GLU A 140 -14.95 -20.31 11.77
N SER A 141 -15.42 -20.99 12.82
CA SER A 141 -16.83 -20.91 13.24
C SER A 141 -17.19 -19.52 13.79
N ASN A 142 -16.21 -18.79 14.30
CA ASN A 142 -16.36 -17.45 14.80
C ASN A 142 -16.17 -16.42 13.64
N GLU A 143 -17.18 -15.57 13.43
CA GLU A 143 -17.19 -14.56 12.37
C GLU A 143 -15.97 -13.61 12.43
N LYS A 144 -15.55 -13.25 13.65
CA LYS A 144 -14.35 -12.42 13.88
C LYS A 144 -13.08 -13.12 13.40
N ASN A 145 -12.94 -14.43 13.60
CA ASN A 145 -11.80 -15.20 13.13
C ASN A 145 -11.81 -15.31 11.61
N LYS A 146 -12.98 -15.44 10.98
CA LYS A 146 -13.15 -15.46 9.54
C LYS A 146 -12.72 -14.14 8.89
N GLU A 147 -13.14 -13.02 9.44
CA GLU A 147 -12.71 -11.69 8.97
C GLU A 147 -11.20 -11.50 9.12
N LEU A 148 -10.62 -11.91 10.27
CA LEU A 148 -9.18 -11.85 10.50
C LEU A 148 -8.41 -12.70 9.49
N ASN A 149 -8.85 -13.93 9.26
CA ASN A 149 -8.25 -14.82 8.26
C ASN A 149 -8.31 -14.22 6.84
N GLN A 150 -9.43 -13.57 6.48
CA GLN A 150 -9.55 -12.86 5.19
C GLN A 150 -8.55 -11.70 5.09
N ALA A 151 -8.39 -10.91 6.15
CA ALA A 151 -7.43 -9.82 6.20
C ALA A 151 -5.98 -10.32 6.05
N ILE A 152 -5.65 -11.46 6.69
CA ILE A 152 -4.34 -12.10 6.57
C ILE A 152 -4.12 -12.60 5.13
N LYS A 153 -5.09 -13.30 4.53
CA LYS A 153 -5.04 -13.77 3.13
C LYS A 153 -4.84 -12.60 2.16
N LYS A 154 -5.54 -11.48 2.37
CA LYS A 154 -5.36 -10.25 1.57
C LYS A 154 -3.94 -9.68 1.70
N SER A 155 -3.40 -9.64 2.92
CA SER A 155 -2.02 -9.16 3.17
C SER A 155 -0.98 -10.05 2.50
N MET A 156 -1.18 -11.36 2.51
CA MET A 156 -0.35 -12.34 1.82
C MET A 156 -0.34 -12.09 0.31
N THR A 157 -1.52 -12.01 -0.32
CA THR A 157 -1.64 -11.73 -1.75
C THR A 157 -0.97 -10.42 -2.14
N GLN A 158 -1.14 -9.36 -1.34
CA GLN A 158 -0.49 -8.07 -1.58
C GLN A 158 1.04 -8.16 -1.46
N THR A 159 1.55 -8.95 -0.51
CA THR A 159 3.00 -9.14 -0.34
C THR A 159 3.60 -9.86 -1.54
N ILE A 160 2.96 -10.93 -2.01
CA ILE A 160 3.38 -11.66 -3.21
C ILE A 160 3.30 -10.79 -4.46
N GLN A 161 2.22 -10.02 -4.63
CA GLN A 161 2.10 -9.12 -5.77
C GLN A 161 3.23 -8.09 -5.82
N ARG A 162 3.54 -7.48 -4.69
CA ARG A 162 4.67 -6.53 -4.60
C ARG A 162 6.02 -7.20 -4.82
N LEU A 163 6.18 -8.44 -4.37
CA LEU A 163 7.40 -9.19 -4.64
C LEU A 163 7.54 -9.52 -6.14
N ARG A 164 6.47 -9.91 -6.81
CA ARG A 164 6.44 -10.08 -8.28
C ARG A 164 6.79 -8.77 -9.01
N ASP A 165 6.29 -7.65 -8.50
CA ASP A 165 6.60 -6.33 -9.07
C ASP A 165 8.08 -5.97 -8.91
N ASP A 166 8.71 -6.32 -7.79
CA ASP A 166 10.14 -6.16 -7.55
C ASP A 166 10.99 -7.08 -8.44
N LEU A 167 10.49 -8.27 -8.79
CA LEU A 167 11.20 -9.25 -9.62
C LEU A 167 11.04 -9.07 -11.12
N LYS A 168 10.29 -8.06 -11.58
CA LYS A 168 10.02 -7.83 -13.02
C LYS A 168 11.28 -7.67 -13.86
N ASP A 169 12.34 -7.09 -13.27
CA ASP A 169 13.60 -6.85 -13.94
C ASP A 169 14.52 -8.09 -13.94
N PHE A 170 14.05 -9.21 -13.38
CA PHE A 170 14.74 -10.49 -13.27
C PHE A 170 13.87 -11.60 -13.88
N PRO A 171 13.83 -11.70 -15.22
CA PRO A 171 12.94 -12.62 -15.91
C PRO A 171 13.17 -14.11 -15.58
N GLU A 172 14.36 -14.44 -15.08
CA GLU A 172 14.70 -15.80 -14.61
C GLU A 172 14.01 -16.19 -13.30
N LEU A 173 13.42 -15.20 -12.61
CA LEU A 173 12.75 -15.39 -11.34
C LEU A 173 11.25 -15.13 -11.51
N SER A 174 10.43 -16.13 -11.32
CA SER A 174 8.97 -15.97 -11.33
C SER A 174 8.33 -16.63 -10.11
N ILE A 175 7.19 -16.10 -9.67
CA ILE A 175 6.45 -16.66 -8.55
C ILE A 175 5.09 -17.10 -9.05
N ASP A 176 4.85 -18.41 -8.95
CA ASP A 176 3.59 -19.02 -9.32
C ASP A 176 2.72 -19.30 -8.09
N ASN A 177 1.42 -19.35 -8.33
CA ASN A 177 0.45 -19.77 -7.33
C ASN A 177 0.14 -21.25 -7.53
N ILE A 178 0.38 -22.07 -6.51
CA ILE A 178 -0.02 -23.47 -6.50
C ILE A 178 -1.42 -23.55 -5.85
N PRO A 179 -2.47 -23.88 -6.62
CA PRO A 179 -3.83 -23.92 -6.10
C PRO A 179 -3.93 -24.78 -4.83
N ASN A 180 -4.59 -24.26 -3.80
CA ASN A 180 -4.81 -24.90 -2.50
C ASN A 180 -3.54 -25.25 -1.69
N SER A 181 -2.34 -24.96 -2.18
CA SER A 181 -1.08 -25.31 -1.53
C SER A 181 -0.30 -24.08 -1.07
N GLY A 182 0.02 -23.15 -1.96
CA GLY A 182 0.86 -22.02 -1.63
C GLY A 182 1.41 -21.29 -2.85
N TYR A 183 2.66 -20.90 -2.74
CA TYR A 183 3.39 -20.22 -3.80
C TYR A 183 4.73 -20.92 -4.05
N GLN A 184 5.19 -20.89 -5.28
CA GLN A 184 6.48 -21.43 -5.69
C GLN A 184 7.30 -20.36 -6.41
N LEU A 185 8.56 -20.25 -6.04
CA LEU A 185 9.54 -19.47 -6.77
C LEU A 185 10.20 -20.36 -7.82
N ASN A 186 9.99 -20.03 -9.07
CA ASN A 186 10.70 -20.69 -10.18
C ASN A 186 12.00 -19.94 -10.45
N ILE A 187 13.07 -20.68 -10.60
CA ILE A 187 14.39 -20.20 -10.93
C ILE A 187 14.80 -20.88 -12.23
N GLU A 188 14.81 -20.12 -13.32
CA GLU A 188 15.28 -20.63 -14.60
C GLU A 188 16.81 -20.62 -14.60
N THR A 189 17.41 -21.79 -14.56
CA THR A 189 18.85 -22.00 -14.82
C THR A 189 19.01 -22.17 -16.32
N LEU A 190 19.60 -21.15 -16.99
CA LEU A 190 20.00 -21.22 -18.39
C LEU A 190 21.16 -22.19 -18.60
#